data_657c87baf8d35b1751acc1bed98f9dd4
#
_entry.id   657c87baf8d35b1751acc1bed98f9dd4
#
_cell.length_a   1.000
_cell.length_b   1.000
_cell.length_c   1.000
_cell.angle_alpha   90.00
_cell.angle_beta   90.00
_cell.angle_gamma   90.00
#
_symmetry.space_group_name_H-M   'P 1'
#
loop_
_entity.id
_entity.type
_entity.pdbx_description
1 polymer ?
#
loop_
_entity_poly.entity_id
_entity_poly.type
_entity_poly.pdbx_seq_one_letter_code
_entity_poly.pdbx_strand_id
1 'polypeptide(L)'
;EYILTNLAQCGIKTHFIKRLNMREQLIRKADIFPIEFIVRNIATGSLTKRLGIPEGTVLEKPLLEYCLKKDELQDPLISKEHIFSFGWASEKEIIEIDKTTLRINDLLVGMFRGIGIKLIDFKIEYGKAWNKDNEKKEILLADEISPDTCRLWDSKTEKKLDKDRFRKDLGNIIQGYQEVARRL
;
A
#
# COMPACT_ATOMS: atom_id res chain seq x y z
N GLU A 1 0.41 1.90 13.05
CA GLU A 1 1.38 2.67 13.83
C GLU A 1 2.81 2.33 13.41
N TYR A 2 3.32 1.12 13.70
CA TYR A 2 4.73 0.75 13.53
C TYR A 2 5.27 1.11 12.12
N ILE A 3 4.63 0.66 11.06
CA ILE A 3 5.07 0.90 9.68
C ILE A 3 5.05 2.39 9.35
N LEU A 4 3.97 3.11 9.63
CA LEU A 4 3.86 4.54 9.32
C LEU A 4 4.88 5.38 10.09
N THR A 5 5.20 4.99 11.33
CA THR A 5 6.23 5.66 12.15
C THR A 5 7.62 5.45 11.52
N ASN A 6 7.97 4.23 11.13
CA ASN A 6 9.25 3.95 10.49
C ASN A 6 9.38 4.66 9.13
N LEU A 7 8.32 4.67 8.32
CA LEU A 7 8.30 5.42 7.07
C LEU A 7 8.49 6.93 7.30
N ALA A 8 7.87 7.49 8.35
CA ALA A 8 8.04 8.89 8.70
C ALA A 8 9.49 9.22 9.11
N GLN A 9 10.15 8.33 9.86
CA GLN A 9 11.59 8.46 10.19
C GLN A 9 12.48 8.42 8.95
N CYS A 10 12.06 7.70 7.90
CA CYS A 10 12.72 7.69 6.60
C CYS A 10 12.35 8.89 5.71
N GLY A 11 11.63 9.88 6.24
CA GLY A 11 11.27 11.11 5.51
C GLY A 11 10.05 10.99 4.61
N ILE A 12 9.23 9.94 4.75
CA ILE A 12 7.92 9.85 4.10
C ILE A 12 6.90 10.63 4.92
N LYS A 13 6.23 11.58 4.31
CA LYS A 13 5.15 12.30 4.97
C LYS A 13 3.92 11.40 5.10
N THR A 14 3.46 11.17 6.32
CA THR A 14 2.29 10.35 6.62
C THR A 14 1.20 11.16 7.33
N HIS A 15 -0.03 10.69 7.29
CA HIS A 15 -1.13 11.28 8.04
C HIS A 15 -1.10 10.88 9.54
N PHE A 16 -0.32 9.87 9.91
CA PHE A 16 -0.26 9.35 11.28
C PHE A 16 0.38 10.36 12.23
N ILE A 17 -0.25 10.59 13.38
CA ILE A 17 0.27 11.46 14.44
C ILE A 17 0.70 10.62 15.64
N LYS A 18 -0.26 9.88 16.24
CA LYS A 18 0.01 9.01 17.39
C LYS A 18 -1.10 8.00 17.62
N ARG A 19 -0.77 6.91 18.29
CA ARG A 19 -1.76 5.98 18.83
C ARG A 19 -2.37 6.57 20.10
N LEU A 20 -3.68 6.49 20.21
CA LEU A 20 -4.43 6.88 21.41
C LEU A 20 -4.66 5.68 22.34
N ASN A 21 -5.04 4.55 21.76
CA ASN A 21 -5.21 3.27 22.46
C ASN A 21 -5.09 2.09 21.47
N MET A 22 -5.49 0.88 21.86
CA MET A 22 -5.38 -0.32 21.02
C MET A 22 -6.25 -0.30 19.75
N ARG A 23 -7.23 0.58 19.67
CA ARG A 23 -8.22 0.64 18.56
C ARG A 23 -8.28 1.98 17.86
N GLU A 24 -7.61 3.01 18.40
CA GLU A 24 -7.74 4.39 17.92
C GLU A 24 -6.37 5.02 17.67
N GLN A 25 -6.29 5.75 16.58
CA GLN A 25 -5.14 6.55 16.20
C GLN A 25 -5.57 7.97 15.90
N LEU A 26 -4.77 8.92 16.30
CA LEU A 26 -4.91 10.31 15.86
C LEU A 26 -4.17 10.48 14.56
N ILE A 27 -4.87 10.99 13.56
CA ILE A 27 -4.33 11.24 12.22
C ILE A 27 -4.61 12.68 11.78
N ARG A 28 -3.85 13.18 10.83
CA ARG A 28 -4.16 14.43 10.13
C ARG A 28 -5.33 14.17 9.17
N LYS A 29 -6.35 15.05 9.21
CA LYS A 29 -7.40 15.02 8.20
C LYS A 29 -6.80 15.36 6.83
N ALA A 30 -7.08 14.54 5.84
CA ALA A 30 -6.63 14.73 4.48
C ALA A 30 -7.77 14.56 3.47
N ASP A 31 -7.73 15.35 2.41
CA ASP A 31 -8.61 15.20 1.25
C ASP A 31 -8.02 14.08 0.39
N ILE A 32 -8.60 12.89 0.43
CA ILE A 32 -8.07 11.70 -0.22
C ILE A 32 -8.23 11.81 -1.75
N PHE A 33 -7.19 11.45 -2.49
CA PHE A 33 -7.29 11.23 -3.93
C PHE A 33 -8.22 10.04 -4.20
N PRO A 34 -9.11 10.10 -5.19
CA PRO A 34 -9.98 8.97 -5.52
C PRO A 34 -9.23 7.87 -6.30
N ILE A 35 -8.00 7.59 -5.88
CA ILE A 35 -7.05 6.71 -6.56
C ILE A 35 -6.38 5.82 -5.54
N GLU A 36 -6.36 4.53 -5.80
CA GLU A 36 -5.53 3.55 -5.11
C GLU A 36 -4.26 3.31 -5.93
N PHE A 37 -3.12 3.27 -5.24
CA PHE A 37 -1.80 3.01 -5.81
C PHE A 37 -1.35 1.61 -5.41
N ILE A 38 -1.16 0.73 -6.39
CA ILE A 38 -0.78 -0.65 -6.16
C ILE A 38 0.62 -0.88 -6.69
N VAL A 39 1.53 -1.37 -5.84
CA VAL A 39 2.86 -1.78 -6.26
C VAL A 39 2.95 -3.29 -6.20
N ARG A 40 3.42 -3.91 -7.29
CA ARG A 40 3.63 -5.36 -7.37
C ARG A 40 5.09 -5.69 -7.63
N ASN A 41 5.65 -6.51 -6.76
CA ASN A 41 6.99 -7.07 -6.89
C ASN A 41 6.95 -8.49 -7.48
N ILE A 42 5.86 -9.20 -7.22
CA ILE A 42 5.62 -10.58 -7.65
C ILE A 42 4.21 -10.67 -8.22
N ALA A 43 4.04 -11.37 -9.34
CA ALA A 43 2.75 -11.51 -10.00
C ALA A 43 1.79 -12.37 -9.17
N THR A 44 0.63 -11.80 -8.83
CA THR A 44 -0.45 -12.49 -8.10
C THR A 44 -1.79 -11.80 -8.31
N GLY A 45 -2.87 -12.42 -7.88
CA GLY A 45 -4.22 -11.84 -7.86
C GLY A 45 -4.72 -11.45 -9.25
N SER A 46 -5.21 -10.20 -9.39
CA SER A 46 -5.80 -9.73 -10.66
C SER A 46 -4.78 -9.64 -11.80
N LEU A 47 -3.51 -9.40 -11.51
CA LEU A 47 -2.46 -9.30 -12.52
C LEU A 47 -2.29 -10.62 -13.29
N THR A 48 -2.22 -11.74 -12.57
CA THR A 48 -2.08 -13.07 -13.19
C THR A 48 -3.26 -13.41 -14.08
N LYS A 49 -4.48 -13.07 -13.64
CA LYS A 49 -5.70 -13.29 -14.42
C LYS A 49 -5.76 -12.44 -15.70
N ARG A 50 -5.35 -11.16 -15.60
CA ARG A 50 -5.40 -10.23 -16.73
C ARG A 50 -4.37 -10.54 -17.83
N LEU A 51 -3.17 -10.95 -17.43
CA LEU A 51 -2.04 -11.11 -18.36
C LEU A 51 -1.66 -12.56 -18.60
N GLY A 52 -2.35 -13.55 -17.99
CA GLY A 52 -2.03 -14.96 -18.12
C GLY A 52 -0.64 -15.35 -17.56
N ILE A 53 -0.10 -14.55 -16.64
CA ILE A 53 1.22 -14.78 -16.02
C ILE A 53 1.07 -15.76 -14.86
N PRO A 54 1.97 -16.75 -14.69
CA PRO A 54 1.91 -17.66 -13.54
C PRO A 54 2.03 -16.93 -12.20
N GLU A 55 1.22 -17.36 -11.19
CA GLU A 55 1.35 -16.83 -9.83
C GLU A 55 2.74 -17.11 -9.27
N GLY A 56 3.34 -16.12 -8.64
CA GLY A 56 4.69 -16.23 -8.07
C GLY A 56 5.81 -15.79 -9.02
N THR A 57 5.49 -15.39 -10.25
CA THR A 57 6.50 -14.83 -11.17
C THR A 57 7.06 -13.53 -10.60
N VAL A 58 8.38 -13.49 -10.37
CA VAL A 58 9.09 -12.28 -9.93
C VAL A 58 9.16 -11.30 -11.08
N LEU A 59 8.75 -10.05 -10.84
CA LEU A 59 8.85 -8.99 -11.85
C LEU A 59 10.26 -8.41 -11.88
N GLU A 60 10.78 -8.11 -13.06
CA GLU A 60 12.11 -7.49 -13.22
C GLU A 60 12.19 -6.11 -12.52
N LYS A 61 11.09 -5.39 -12.52
CA LYS A 61 10.94 -4.09 -11.85
C LYS A 61 9.59 -4.06 -11.13
N PRO A 62 9.48 -3.32 -10.01
CA PRO A 62 8.20 -3.08 -9.38
C PRO A 62 7.20 -2.48 -10.38
N LEU A 63 6.03 -3.08 -10.51
CA LEU A 63 4.95 -2.58 -11.35
C LEU A 63 4.04 -1.68 -10.50
N LEU A 64 3.91 -0.41 -10.90
CA LEU A 64 2.98 0.54 -10.29
C LEU A 64 1.71 0.60 -11.13
N GLU A 65 0.58 0.34 -10.51
CA GLU A 65 -0.77 0.39 -11.10
C GLU A 65 -1.65 1.36 -10.32
N TYR A 66 -2.67 1.89 -11.00
CA TYR A 66 -3.65 2.80 -10.43
C TYR A 66 -5.04 2.19 -10.56
N CYS A 67 -5.83 2.26 -9.47
CA CYS A 67 -7.24 1.91 -9.51
C CYS A 67 -8.08 3.12 -9.09
N LEU A 68 -9.25 3.28 -9.69
CA LEU A 68 -10.23 4.24 -9.20
C LEU A 68 -10.82 3.70 -7.90
N LYS A 69 -10.73 4.47 -6.82
CA LYS A 69 -11.32 4.12 -5.52
C LYS A 69 -12.83 4.26 -5.58
N LYS A 70 -13.49 3.20 -6.02
CA LYS A 70 -14.95 3.14 -6.15
C LYS A 70 -15.46 1.71 -6.04
N ASP A 71 -15.78 1.29 -4.81
CA ASP A 71 -16.23 -0.07 -4.46
C ASP A 71 -17.37 -0.58 -5.36
N GLU A 72 -18.34 0.30 -5.68
CA GLU A 72 -19.47 0.00 -6.55
C GLU A 72 -19.05 -0.47 -7.96
N LEU A 73 -17.87 -0.03 -8.42
CA LEU A 73 -17.27 -0.41 -9.69
C LEU A 73 -16.17 -1.48 -9.53
N GLN A 74 -15.97 -2.00 -8.32
CA GLN A 74 -14.92 -2.98 -7.97
C GLN A 74 -13.50 -2.44 -8.24
N ASP A 75 -13.28 -1.16 -7.94
CA ASP A 75 -12.00 -0.45 -8.04
C ASP A 75 -11.27 -0.72 -9.38
N PRO A 76 -11.84 -0.28 -10.50
CA PRO A 76 -11.33 -0.60 -11.82
C PRO A 76 -9.93 -0.01 -12.04
N LEU A 77 -9.10 -0.76 -12.77
CA LEU A 77 -7.80 -0.28 -13.20
C LEU A 77 -7.95 0.91 -14.12
N ILE A 78 -7.17 1.96 -13.88
CA ILE A 78 -7.15 3.20 -14.65
C ILE A 78 -5.72 3.52 -15.12
N SER A 79 -5.61 4.35 -16.16
CA SER A 79 -4.34 4.90 -16.63
C SER A 79 -4.11 6.31 -16.09
N LYS A 80 -2.90 6.84 -16.27
CA LYS A 80 -2.59 8.24 -15.95
C LYS A 80 -3.42 9.22 -16.77
N GLU A 81 -3.72 8.86 -18.00
CA GLU A 81 -4.55 9.67 -18.90
C GLU A 81 -5.98 9.83 -18.33
N HIS A 82 -6.54 8.77 -17.74
CA HIS A 82 -7.82 8.89 -17.03
C HIS A 82 -7.70 9.87 -15.86
N ILE A 83 -6.64 9.74 -15.04
CA ILE A 83 -6.42 10.61 -13.87
C ILE A 83 -6.39 12.09 -14.29
N PHE A 84 -5.65 12.39 -15.35
CA PHE A 84 -5.50 13.77 -15.83
C PHE A 84 -6.77 14.30 -16.51
N SER A 85 -7.40 13.48 -17.35
CA SER A 85 -8.60 13.86 -18.08
C SER A 85 -9.79 14.16 -17.19
N PHE A 86 -9.91 13.44 -16.07
CA PHE A 86 -10.97 13.66 -15.09
C PHE A 86 -10.57 14.63 -13.97
N GLY A 87 -9.35 15.16 -13.98
CA GLY A 87 -8.87 16.13 -12.98
C GLY A 87 -8.74 15.56 -11.56
N TRP A 88 -8.58 14.24 -11.41
CA TRP A 88 -8.44 13.62 -10.07
C TRP A 88 -7.11 13.97 -9.41
N ALA A 89 -6.06 14.15 -10.20
CA ALA A 89 -4.78 14.68 -9.78
C ALA A 89 -4.06 15.35 -10.97
N SER A 90 -3.20 16.32 -10.71
CA SER A 90 -2.32 16.91 -11.70
C SER A 90 -1.13 16.00 -12.02
N GLU A 91 -0.52 16.20 -13.18
CA GLU A 91 0.67 15.46 -13.58
C GLU A 91 1.82 15.61 -12.56
N LYS A 92 2.03 16.83 -12.04
CA LYS A 92 3.04 17.10 -11.02
C LYS A 92 2.81 16.30 -9.74
N GLU A 93 1.55 16.18 -9.31
CA GLU A 93 1.19 15.40 -8.12
C GLU A 93 1.43 13.91 -8.35
N ILE A 94 1.05 13.37 -9.51
CA ILE A 94 1.30 11.96 -9.83
C ILE A 94 2.78 11.65 -9.92
N ILE A 95 3.61 12.54 -10.49
CA ILE A 95 5.07 12.36 -10.51
C ILE A 95 5.64 12.32 -9.09
N GLU A 96 5.18 13.18 -8.18
CA GLU A 96 5.60 13.18 -6.77
C GLU A 96 5.16 11.91 -6.05
N ILE A 97 3.91 11.49 -6.25
CA ILE A 97 3.33 10.29 -5.64
C ILE A 97 4.06 9.03 -6.14
N ASP A 98 4.29 8.91 -7.44
CA ASP A 98 4.98 7.75 -8.03
C ASP A 98 6.38 7.55 -7.43
N LYS A 99 7.16 8.63 -7.37
CA LYS A 99 8.50 8.60 -6.75
C LYS A 99 8.43 8.17 -5.28
N THR A 100 7.47 8.73 -4.55
CA THR A 100 7.26 8.41 -3.14
C THR A 100 6.82 6.96 -2.96
N THR A 101 5.91 6.48 -3.80
CA THR A 101 5.39 5.11 -3.79
C THR A 101 6.48 4.07 -4.04
N LEU A 102 7.34 4.29 -5.03
CA LEU A 102 8.46 3.40 -5.30
C LEU A 102 9.48 3.42 -4.15
N ARG A 103 9.75 4.58 -3.55
CA ARG A 103 10.60 4.68 -2.35
C ARG A 103 9.99 3.94 -1.16
N ILE A 104 8.68 4.03 -0.97
CA ILE A 104 7.96 3.25 0.06
C ILE A 104 8.10 1.77 -0.22
N ASN A 105 7.99 1.32 -1.48
CA ASN A 105 8.22 -0.06 -1.85
C ASN A 105 9.58 -0.56 -1.39
N ASP A 106 10.65 0.16 -1.68
CA ASP A 106 12.02 -0.24 -1.31
C ASP A 106 12.17 -0.36 0.22
N LEU A 107 11.61 0.61 0.96
CA LEU A 107 11.62 0.59 2.43
C LEU A 107 10.84 -0.60 2.99
N LEU A 108 9.64 -0.87 2.47
CA LEU A 108 8.81 -1.98 2.92
C LEU A 108 9.42 -3.35 2.55
N VAL A 109 9.99 -3.49 1.35
CA VAL A 109 10.70 -4.71 0.94
C VAL A 109 11.86 -4.98 1.90
N GLY A 110 12.66 -3.96 2.24
CA GLY A 110 13.75 -4.07 3.19
C GLY A 110 13.28 -4.47 4.59
N MET A 111 12.23 -3.80 5.09
CA MET A 111 11.64 -4.06 6.41
C MET A 111 11.10 -5.49 6.52
N PHE A 112 10.28 -5.93 5.59
CA PHE A 112 9.68 -7.27 5.61
C PHE A 112 10.73 -8.36 5.38
N ARG A 113 11.69 -8.13 4.48
CA ARG A 113 12.81 -9.05 4.26
C ARG A 113 13.64 -9.28 5.52
N GLY A 114 13.87 -8.23 6.31
CA GLY A 114 14.60 -8.30 7.57
C GLY A 114 13.97 -9.24 8.60
N ILE A 115 12.66 -9.45 8.52
CA ILE A 115 11.89 -10.34 9.41
C ILE A 115 11.46 -11.66 8.74
N GLY A 116 12.07 -12.01 7.60
CA GLY A 116 11.82 -13.26 6.90
C GLY A 116 10.45 -13.31 6.18
N ILE A 117 9.96 -12.17 5.72
CA ILE A 117 8.72 -12.05 4.95
C ILE A 117 9.02 -11.48 3.56
N LYS A 118 8.38 -12.03 2.52
CA LYS A 118 8.38 -11.48 1.16
C LYS A 118 7.19 -10.54 1.00
N LEU A 119 7.44 -9.27 0.63
CA LEU A 119 6.40 -8.35 0.19
C LEU A 119 6.08 -8.63 -1.28
N ILE A 120 4.91 -9.15 -1.54
CA ILE A 120 4.47 -9.54 -2.88
C ILE A 120 3.91 -8.34 -3.63
N ASP A 121 2.92 -7.71 -3.06
CA ASP A 121 2.34 -6.44 -3.51
C ASP A 121 1.70 -5.72 -2.32
N PHE A 122 1.38 -4.46 -2.53
CA PHE A 122 0.62 -3.67 -1.56
C PHE A 122 -0.18 -2.58 -2.24
N LYS A 123 -1.22 -2.13 -1.57
CA LYS A 123 -2.07 -0.99 -1.92
C LYS A 123 -1.87 0.12 -0.91
N ILE A 124 -1.71 1.35 -1.38
CA ILE A 124 -1.67 2.55 -0.55
C ILE A 124 -2.50 3.67 -1.15
N GLU A 125 -2.85 4.63 -0.31
CA GLU A 125 -3.62 5.80 -0.68
C GLU A 125 -2.88 7.08 -0.27
N TYR A 126 -3.19 8.16 -0.95
CA TYR A 126 -2.65 9.48 -0.65
C TYR A 126 -3.76 10.50 -0.47
N GLY A 127 -3.47 11.54 0.27
CA GLY A 127 -4.36 12.67 0.43
C GLY A 127 -3.61 13.98 0.56
N LYS A 128 -4.34 15.08 0.39
CA LYS A 128 -3.85 16.45 0.59
C LYS A 128 -4.25 16.94 1.97
N ALA A 129 -3.30 17.43 2.75
CA ALA A 129 -3.58 18.09 4.02
C ALA A 129 -2.79 19.39 4.14
N TRP A 130 -3.30 20.33 4.94
CA TRP A 130 -2.55 21.53 5.26
C TRP A 130 -1.26 21.17 6.00
N ASN A 131 -0.15 21.82 5.65
CA ASN A 131 1.09 21.72 6.40
C ASN A 131 0.90 22.25 7.83
N LYS A 132 1.91 22.09 8.69
CA LYS A 132 1.82 22.52 10.10
C LYS A 132 1.52 24.00 10.27
N ASP A 133 1.97 24.81 9.34
CA ASP A 133 1.86 26.28 9.39
C ASP A 133 0.60 26.80 8.68
N ASN A 134 -0.23 25.90 8.14
CA ASN A 134 -1.42 26.20 7.34
C ASN A 134 -1.18 27.12 6.12
N GLU A 135 0.02 27.07 5.58
CA GLU A 135 0.42 27.90 4.43
C GLU A 135 0.11 27.24 3.09
N LYS A 136 0.25 25.91 3.03
CA LYS A 136 0.03 25.13 1.80
C LYS A 136 -0.46 23.73 2.08
N LYS A 137 -1.17 23.16 1.12
CA LYS A 137 -1.48 21.73 1.13
C LYS A 137 -0.25 20.92 0.68
N GLU A 138 0.01 19.82 1.35
CA GLU A 138 1.05 18.85 1.01
C GLU A 138 0.44 17.46 0.83
N ILE A 139 1.11 16.62 0.05
CA ILE A 139 0.69 15.24 -0.19
C ILE A 139 1.22 14.38 0.96
N LEU A 140 0.33 13.56 1.53
CA LEU A 140 0.62 12.63 2.60
C LEU A 140 0.25 11.21 2.19
N LEU A 141 1.06 10.26 2.60
CA LEU A 141 0.64 8.87 2.67
C LEU A 141 -0.49 8.75 3.70
N ALA A 142 -1.59 8.21 3.30
CA ALA A 142 -2.81 8.04 4.10
C ALA A 142 -3.21 6.55 4.16
N ASP A 143 -4.39 6.28 4.73
CA ASP A 143 -4.91 4.93 4.92
C ASP A 143 -3.99 4.05 5.78
N GLU A 144 -4.04 2.76 5.61
CA GLU A 144 -3.24 1.80 6.39
C GLU A 144 -2.21 1.07 5.51
N ILE A 145 -1.17 0.57 6.16
CA ILE A 145 -0.29 -0.47 5.62
C ILE A 145 -0.32 -1.63 6.60
N SER A 146 -0.99 -2.70 6.20
CA SER A 146 -1.28 -3.85 7.06
C SER A 146 -1.40 -5.13 6.21
N PRO A 147 -1.56 -6.30 6.82
CA PRO A 147 -1.85 -7.53 6.07
C PRO A 147 -3.18 -7.50 5.29
N ASP A 148 -4.05 -6.49 5.51
CA ASP A 148 -5.24 -6.27 4.68
C ASP A 148 -4.92 -5.59 3.34
N THR A 149 -3.94 -4.70 3.33
CA THR A 149 -3.53 -3.94 2.15
C THR A 149 -2.25 -4.47 1.49
N CYS A 150 -1.54 -5.41 2.15
CA CYS A 150 -0.33 -6.04 1.64
C CYS A 150 -0.54 -7.55 1.42
N ARG A 151 0.07 -8.11 0.37
CA ARG A 151 0.30 -9.56 0.27
C ARG A 151 1.68 -9.88 0.79
N LEU A 152 1.70 -10.75 1.80
CA LEU A 152 2.88 -11.10 2.58
C LEU A 152 3.05 -12.62 2.61
N TRP A 153 4.20 -13.11 2.12
CA TRP A 153 4.51 -14.53 2.17
C TRP A 153 5.71 -14.81 3.06
N ASP A 154 5.63 -15.86 3.84
CA ASP A 154 6.80 -16.35 4.57
C ASP A 154 7.93 -16.71 3.61
N SER A 155 9.14 -16.20 3.85
CA SER A 155 10.26 -16.33 2.91
C SER A 155 10.75 -17.76 2.73
N LYS A 156 10.54 -18.63 3.73
CA LYS A 156 11.03 -20.02 3.72
C LYS A 156 9.97 -21.01 3.25
N THR A 157 8.74 -20.81 3.69
CA THR A 157 7.64 -21.78 3.49
C THR A 157 6.67 -21.35 2.40
N GLU A 158 6.78 -20.10 1.92
CA GLU A 158 5.85 -19.44 0.98
C GLU A 158 4.39 -19.37 1.48
N LYS A 159 4.19 -19.64 2.77
CA LYS A 159 2.87 -19.57 3.39
C LYS A 159 2.37 -18.13 3.38
N LYS A 160 1.13 -17.94 2.96
CA LYS A 160 0.46 -16.63 2.95
C LYS A 160 0.14 -16.18 4.36
N LEU A 161 0.49 -14.93 4.69
CA LEU A 161 0.33 -14.34 6.04
C LEU A 161 -0.66 -13.15 6.04
N ASP A 162 -1.39 -12.97 4.95
CA ASP A 162 -2.22 -11.80 4.64
C ASP A 162 -3.69 -12.18 4.37
N LYS A 163 -4.49 -11.20 3.92
CA LYS A 163 -5.92 -11.33 3.61
C LYS A 163 -6.24 -12.40 2.55
N ASP A 164 -5.27 -12.84 1.74
CA ASP A 164 -5.50 -13.92 0.78
C ASP A 164 -5.82 -15.25 1.47
N ARG A 165 -5.48 -15.41 2.76
CA ARG A 165 -5.94 -16.55 3.57
C ARG A 165 -7.46 -16.62 3.65
N PHE A 166 -8.11 -15.46 3.81
CA PHE A 166 -9.57 -15.35 3.77
C PHE A 166 -10.13 -15.51 2.35
N ARG A 167 -9.55 -14.76 1.38
CA ARG A 167 -10.02 -14.77 -0.02
C ARG A 167 -9.93 -16.15 -0.69
N LYS A 168 -9.00 -16.99 -0.25
CA LYS A 168 -8.75 -18.33 -0.80
C LYS A 168 -9.17 -19.45 0.15
N ASP A 169 -9.95 -19.12 1.19
CA ASP A 169 -10.45 -20.08 2.22
C ASP A 169 -9.35 -20.97 2.83
N LEU A 170 -8.18 -20.38 3.07
CA LEU A 170 -7.04 -21.08 3.67
C LEU A 170 -7.11 -21.18 5.20
N GLY A 171 -8.15 -20.64 5.82
CA GLY A 171 -8.37 -20.62 7.27
C GLY A 171 -7.32 -19.80 8.05
N ASN A 172 -7.56 -19.63 9.36
CA ASN A 172 -6.58 -19.04 10.31
C ASN A 172 -5.99 -17.69 9.93
N ILE A 173 -6.81 -16.77 9.41
CA ILE A 173 -6.37 -15.41 9.04
C ILE A 173 -5.74 -14.68 10.24
N ILE A 174 -6.34 -14.79 11.42
CA ILE A 174 -5.86 -14.15 12.67
C ILE A 174 -4.44 -14.59 12.98
N GLN A 175 -4.12 -15.88 12.84
CA GLN A 175 -2.77 -16.40 13.07
C GLN A 175 -1.76 -15.81 12.08
N GLY A 176 -2.14 -15.60 10.81
CA GLY A 176 -1.29 -14.91 9.83
C GLY A 176 -0.95 -13.50 10.26
N TYR A 177 -1.95 -12.73 10.67
CA TYR A 177 -1.78 -11.34 11.13
C TYR A 177 -0.95 -11.26 12.42
N GLN A 178 -1.23 -12.15 13.38
CA GLN A 178 -0.45 -12.24 14.62
C GLN A 178 1.02 -12.59 14.35
N GLU A 179 1.29 -13.48 13.39
CA GLU A 179 2.65 -13.83 13.01
C GLU A 179 3.41 -12.65 12.39
N VAL A 180 2.76 -11.87 11.51
CA VAL A 180 3.35 -10.64 10.99
C VAL A 180 3.63 -9.65 12.12
N ALA A 181 2.65 -9.41 13.01
CA ALA A 181 2.80 -8.49 14.12
C ALA A 181 3.88 -8.93 15.12
N ARG A 182 4.06 -10.23 15.34
CA ARG A 182 5.09 -10.77 16.22
C ARG A 182 6.50 -10.57 15.67
N ARG A 183 6.64 -10.60 14.33
CA ARG A 183 7.95 -10.44 13.66
C ARG A 183 8.34 -8.96 13.49
N LEU A 184 7.37 -8.05 13.41
CA LEU A 184 7.59 -6.60 13.38
C LEU A 184 8.00 -6.08 14.78
#